data_f9eaee55b17f55a687221cae46c8d50c
#
_entry.id   f9eaee55b17f55a687221cae46c8d50c
#
_cell.length_a   1.000
_cell.length_b   1.000
_cell.length_c   1.000
_cell.angle_alpha   90.00
_cell.angle_beta   90.00
_cell.angle_gamma   90.00
#
_symmetry.space_group_name_H-M   'P 1'
#
loop_
_entity.id
_entity.type
_entity.pdbx_description
1 polymer ?
#
loop_
_entity_poly.entity_id
_entity_poly.type
_entity_poly.pdbx_seq_one_letter_code
_entity_poly.pdbx_strand_id
1 'polypeptide(L)'
;MAILVAGGAGYIGSHTCVELLNAGYEVVVVDNLYNSSEEALKRVEQITGKTVKFYEADVLDREALEKIFDAEDIDSVINFAGLKAVGESVQKPLEYYHNNITGTLILCDVMRNHGVKNIIFSSSATVYGDPAFIPITEECPKGQITNPYGQTKGMLEQILTDFHVADPEWNVVLLRYFNPIGAHESGLIGEDPKGIPNNLVPYIAQVAVGKLEKLGVFGDDYDTPDGTGVRDYIHVVDLAKGHVKALKKFEEKPEVRIYNLGTGIGYSVLDVLHAYEEACGKTLPYEIKPRRAGDIATCYCDATKAKEELGWAAEKGIKEMCADSWKWQSM
;
A
#
# COMPACT_ATOMS: atom_id res chain seq x y z
N MET A 1 -13.09 0.61 -21.46
CA MET A 1 -12.53 1.50 -20.43
C MET A 1 -11.60 0.69 -19.56
N ALA A 2 -10.34 1.02 -19.56
CA ALA A 2 -9.31 0.31 -18.84
C ALA A 2 -8.83 1.11 -17.62
N ILE A 3 -8.42 0.41 -16.57
CA ILE A 3 -7.78 0.99 -15.38
C ILE A 3 -6.27 0.88 -15.55
N LEU A 4 -5.57 2.01 -15.58
CA LEU A 4 -4.11 2.00 -15.50
C LEU A 4 -3.65 1.84 -14.05
N VAL A 5 -2.86 0.81 -13.79
CA VAL A 5 -2.27 0.53 -12.47
C VAL A 5 -0.78 0.80 -12.54
N ALA A 6 -0.35 1.98 -12.10
CA ALA A 6 1.07 2.32 -11.99
C ALA A 6 1.66 1.66 -10.73
N GLY A 7 2.74 0.88 -10.90
CA GLY A 7 3.30 0.02 -9.86
C GLY A 7 2.51 -1.29 -9.69
N GLY A 8 1.84 -1.76 -10.74
CA GLY A 8 0.92 -2.90 -10.68
C GLY A 8 1.59 -4.26 -10.53
N ALA A 9 2.88 -4.40 -10.80
CA ALA A 9 3.65 -5.62 -10.56
C ALA A 9 4.14 -5.75 -9.10
N GLY A 10 3.99 -4.69 -8.29
CA GLY A 10 4.35 -4.68 -6.88
C GLY A 10 3.38 -5.46 -6.00
N TYR A 11 3.68 -5.54 -4.69
CA TYR A 11 2.91 -6.29 -3.71
C TYR A 11 1.42 -5.91 -3.68
N ILE A 12 1.09 -4.66 -3.37
CA ILE A 12 -0.31 -4.19 -3.31
C ILE A 12 -0.91 -4.15 -4.72
N GLY A 13 -0.12 -3.71 -5.71
CA GLY A 13 -0.55 -3.58 -7.10
C GLY A 13 -1.02 -4.89 -7.71
N SER A 14 -0.26 -5.98 -7.54
CA SER A 14 -0.63 -7.30 -8.09
C SER A 14 -1.90 -7.86 -7.46
N HIS A 15 -2.09 -7.73 -6.14
CA HIS A 15 -3.34 -8.11 -5.48
C HIS A 15 -4.51 -7.25 -5.94
N THR A 16 -4.29 -5.95 -6.18
CA THR A 16 -5.32 -5.06 -6.72
C THR A 16 -5.68 -5.44 -8.16
N CYS A 17 -4.70 -5.83 -8.98
CA CYS A 17 -4.96 -6.34 -10.33
C CYS A 17 -5.86 -7.60 -10.30
N VAL A 18 -5.65 -8.53 -9.35
CA VAL A 18 -6.54 -9.69 -9.17
C VAL A 18 -7.98 -9.24 -8.90
N GLU A 19 -8.18 -8.35 -7.94
CA GLU A 19 -9.52 -7.90 -7.56
C GLU A 19 -10.20 -7.06 -8.66
N LEU A 20 -9.45 -6.24 -9.40
CA LEU A 20 -9.96 -5.49 -10.56
C LEU A 20 -10.43 -6.43 -11.67
N LEU A 21 -9.61 -7.41 -12.03
CA LEU A 21 -9.95 -8.39 -13.05
C LEU A 21 -11.17 -9.22 -12.63
N ASN A 22 -11.25 -9.66 -11.36
CA ASN A 22 -12.40 -10.39 -10.83
C ASN A 22 -13.67 -9.53 -10.85
N ALA A 23 -13.56 -8.24 -10.61
CA ALA A 23 -14.67 -7.29 -10.73
C ALA A 23 -15.07 -6.94 -12.19
N GLY A 24 -14.32 -7.42 -13.19
CA GLY A 24 -14.65 -7.28 -14.61
C GLY A 24 -14.01 -6.06 -15.28
N TYR A 25 -13.08 -5.39 -14.64
CA TYR A 25 -12.34 -4.29 -15.27
C TYR A 25 -11.27 -4.82 -16.22
N GLU A 26 -10.97 -4.05 -17.26
CA GLU A 26 -9.75 -4.22 -18.05
C GLU A 26 -8.59 -3.55 -17.30
N VAL A 27 -7.46 -4.22 -17.23
CA VAL A 27 -6.29 -3.75 -16.45
C VAL A 27 -5.10 -3.55 -17.37
N VAL A 28 -4.53 -2.36 -17.31
CA VAL A 28 -3.26 -1.99 -17.92
C VAL A 28 -2.28 -1.71 -16.80
N VAL A 29 -1.12 -2.35 -16.81
CA VAL A 29 -0.06 -2.17 -15.81
C VAL A 29 1.13 -1.46 -16.40
N VAL A 30 1.63 -0.44 -15.70
CA VAL A 30 2.96 0.14 -15.92
C VAL A 30 3.82 -0.04 -14.68
N ASP A 31 5.01 -0.62 -14.85
CA ASP A 31 5.95 -0.87 -13.74
C ASP A 31 7.39 -0.93 -14.29
N ASN A 32 8.35 -0.35 -13.57
CA ASN A 32 9.77 -0.38 -13.98
C ASN A 32 10.53 -1.59 -13.41
N LEU A 33 9.84 -2.48 -12.71
CA LEU A 33 10.38 -3.68 -12.09
C LEU A 33 11.53 -3.44 -11.08
N TYR A 34 11.68 -2.21 -10.59
CA TYR A 34 12.74 -1.87 -9.63
C TYR A 34 12.65 -2.72 -8.35
N ASN A 35 11.46 -2.86 -7.76
CA ASN A 35 11.21 -3.65 -6.55
C ASN A 35 10.01 -4.61 -6.72
N SER A 36 9.83 -5.11 -7.93
CA SER A 36 8.76 -5.98 -8.35
C SER A 36 9.27 -7.00 -9.37
N SER A 37 8.39 -7.83 -9.91
CA SER A 37 8.73 -8.83 -10.92
C SER A 37 7.54 -9.04 -11.87
N GLU A 38 7.81 -9.18 -13.16
CA GLU A 38 6.80 -9.58 -14.16
C GLU A 38 6.12 -10.92 -13.82
N GLU A 39 6.83 -11.79 -13.07
CA GLU A 39 6.29 -13.04 -12.60
C GLU A 39 5.02 -12.85 -11.75
N ALA A 40 4.92 -11.75 -10.99
CA ALA A 40 3.71 -11.43 -10.25
C ALA A 40 2.49 -11.27 -11.16
N LEU A 41 2.66 -10.64 -12.34
CA LEU A 41 1.58 -10.45 -13.30
C LEU A 41 1.18 -11.77 -13.98
N LYS A 42 2.14 -12.64 -14.31
CA LYS A 42 1.85 -14.01 -14.84
C LYS A 42 1.02 -14.81 -13.85
N ARG A 43 1.31 -14.67 -12.55
CA ARG A 43 0.54 -15.32 -11.48
C ARG A 43 -0.83 -14.68 -11.28
N VAL A 44 -0.98 -13.37 -11.48
CA VAL A 44 -2.29 -12.71 -11.55
C VAL A 44 -3.14 -13.30 -12.66
N GLU A 45 -2.58 -13.51 -13.85
CA GLU A 45 -3.27 -14.18 -14.96
C GLU A 45 -3.64 -15.64 -14.64
N GLN A 46 -2.73 -16.36 -13.97
CA GLN A 46 -3.00 -17.73 -13.53
C GLN A 46 -4.14 -17.80 -12.51
N ILE A 47 -4.21 -16.86 -11.57
CA ILE A 47 -5.26 -16.80 -10.54
C ILE A 47 -6.61 -16.47 -11.16
N THR A 48 -6.64 -15.49 -12.06
CA THR A 48 -7.90 -14.92 -12.59
C THR A 48 -8.38 -15.58 -13.88
N GLY A 49 -7.49 -16.24 -14.61
CA GLY A 49 -7.76 -16.73 -15.98
C GLY A 49 -7.91 -15.60 -17.00
N LYS A 50 -7.51 -14.37 -16.66
CA LYS A 50 -7.65 -13.17 -17.50
C LYS A 50 -6.29 -12.52 -17.76
N THR A 51 -6.17 -11.85 -18.91
CA THR A 51 -4.92 -11.21 -19.35
C THR A 51 -4.74 -9.84 -18.73
N VAL A 52 -3.50 -9.50 -18.39
CA VAL A 52 -3.04 -8.18 -17.99
C VAL A 52 -2.20 -7.58 -19.12
N LYS A 53 -2.55 -6.40 -19.60
CA LYS A 53 -1.65 -5.66 -20.50
C LYS A 53 -0.53 -5.02 -19.68
N PHE A 54 0.71 -5.38 -19.98
CA PHE A 54 1.86 -4.92 -19.23
C PHE A 54 2.82 -4.09 -20.09
N TYR A 55 3.22 -2.95 -19.55
CA TYR A 55 4.24 -2.06 -20.12
C TYR A 55 5.36 -1.90 -19.10
N GLU A 56 6.56 -2.39 -19.43
CA GLU A 56 7.76 -2.13 -18.64
C GLU A 56 8.25 -0.72 -18.92
N ALA A 57 7.91 0.21 -18.02
CA ALA A 57 8.30 1.61 -18.14
C ALA A 57 8.34 2.27 -16.77
N ASP A 58 9.13 3.35 -16.66
CA ASP A 58 9.20 4.18 -15.46
C ASP A 58 8.16 5.31 -15.52
N VAL A 59 7.51 5.63 -14.42
CA VAL A 59 6.60 6.79 -14.33
C VAL A 59 7.33 8.14 -14.50
N LEU A 60 8.65 8.14 -14.44
CA LEU A 60 9.49 9.28 -14.79
C LEU A 60 9.67 9.43 -16.31
N ASP A 61 9.40 8.39 -17.09
CA ASP A 61 9.49 8.42 -18.56
C ASP A 61 8.18 8.91 -19.19
N ARG A 62 8.11 10.24 -19.41
CA ARG A 62 6.96 10.88 -20.04
C ARG A 62 6.62 10.27 -21.41
N GLU A 63 7.63 10.02 -22.26
CA GLU A 63 7.38 9.55 -23.62
C GLU A 63 6.77 8.14 -23.62
N ALA A 64 7.22 7.29 -22.69
CA ALA A 64 6.62 5.97 -22.52
C ALA A 64 5.17 6.06 -22.03
N LEU A 65 4.88 6.93 -21.05
CA LEU A 65 3.51 7.13 -20.57
C LEU A 65 2.59 7.69 -21.67
N GLU A 66 3.00 8.70 -22.43
CA GLU A 66 2.21 9.24 -23.57
C GLU A 66 1.84 8.12 -24.58
N LYS A 67 2.81 7.25 -24.93
CA LYS A 67 2.57 6.10 -25.82
C LYS A 67 1.56 5.08 -25.24
N ILE A 68 1.58 4.88 -23.93
CA ILE A 68 0.62 3.97 -23.26
C ILE A 68 -0.78 4.56 -23.32
N PHE A 69 -0.94 5.85 -23.04
CA PHE A 69 -2.23 6.54 -23.09
C PHE A 69 -2.74 6.67 -24.53
N ASP A 70 -1.85 6.79 -25.53
CA ASP A 70 -2.24 6.77 -26.95
C ASP A 70 -2.74 5.39 -27.42
N ALA A 71 -2.19 4.31 -26.84
CA ALA A 71 -2.49 2.94 -27.25
C ALA A 71 -3.70 2.34 -26.53
N GLU A 72 -4.03 2.81 -25.33
CA GLU A 72 -5.03 2.22 -24.46
C GLU A 72 -6.14 3.21 -24.11
N ASP A 73 -7.40 2.73 -24.07
CA ASP A 73 -8.57 3.52 -23.69
C ASP A 73 -8.68 3.62 -22.15
N ILE A 74 -7.77 4.39 -21.55
CA ILE A 74 -7.66 4.56 -20.10
C ILE A 74 -8.70 5.53 -19.60
N ASP A 75 -9.50 5.10 -18.62
CA ASP A 75 -10.55 5.89 -17.96
C ASP A 75 -10.10 6.46 -16.60
N SER A 76 -9.32 5.68 -15.87
CA SER A 76 -8.86 6.06 -14.55
C SER A 76 -7.52 5.42 -14.21
N VAL A 77 -6.83 5.99 -13.22
CA VAL A 77 -5.51 5.57 -12.79
C VAL A 77 -5.52 5.21 -11.32
N ILE A 78 -4.87 4.09 -10.96
CA ILE A 78 -4.49 3.76 -9.59
C ILE A 78 -2.97 3.88 -9.50
N ASN A 79 -2.48 4.80 -8.68
CA ASN A 79 -1.04 5.05 -8.55
C ASN A 79 -0.46 4.43 -7.28
N PHE A 80 0.20 3.29 -7.42
CA PHE A 80 1.05 2.65 -6.41
C PHE A 80 2.54 2.95 -6.60
N ALA A 81 2.93 3.45 -7.79
CA ALA A 81 4.32 3.68 -8.10
C ALA A 81 4.97 4.64 -7.11
N GLY A 82 6.07 4.19 -6.51
CA GLY A 82 6.84 5.00 -5.57
C GLY A 82 7.74 4.17 -4.68
N LEU A 83 8.83 4.79 -4.23
CA LEU A 83 9.72 4.24 -3.22
C LEU A 83 9.02 4.31 -1.86
N LYS A 84 9.06 3.21 -1.06
CA LYS A 84 8.22 3.06 0.15
C LYS A 84 8.98 2.79 1.45
N ALA A 85 10.28 2.58 1.40
CA ALA A 85 11.05 2.18 2.59
C ALA A 85 11.40 3.39 3.46
N VAL A 86 10.73 3.51 4.64
CA VAL A 86 10.88 4.63 5.58
C VAL A 86 12.34 4.85 5.96
N GLY A 87 13.06 3.81 6.39
CA GLY A 87 14.48 3.93 6.79
C GLY A 87 15.40 4.34 5.66
N GLU A 88 15.19 3.81 4.44
CA GLU A 88 15.96 4.22 3.26
C GLU A 88 15.70 5.67 2.87
N SER A 89 14.45 6.14 3.02
CA SER A 89 14.09 7.52 2.69
C SER A 89 14.91 8.56 3.46
N VAL A 90 15.26 8.25 4.71
CA VAL A 90 16.10 9.12 5.54
C VAL A 90 17.54 9.19 5.00
N GLN A 91 18.02 8.10 4.40
CA GLN A 91 19.38 8.03 3.84
C GLN A 91 19.46 8.57 2.41
N LYS A 92 18.35 8.49 1.65
CA LYS A 92 18.27 8.85 0.23
C LYS A 92 17.09 9.80 -0.05
N PRO A 93 16.99 10.95 0.66
CA PRO A 93 15.81 11.81 0.56
C PRO A 93 15.60 12.36 -0.85
N LEU A 94 16.67 12.71 -1.57
CA LEU A 94 16.58 13.28 -2.91
C LEU A 94 15.93 12.30 -3.89
N GLU A 95 16.34 11.03 -3.85
CA GLU A 95 15.79 9.96 -4.69
C GLU A 95 14.30 9.75 -4.40
N TYR A 96 13.89 9.80 -3.12
CA TYR A 96 12.50 9.68 -2.71
C TYR A 96 11.64 10.84 -3.21
N TYR A 97 12.10 12.08 -3.04
CA TYR A 97 11.38 13.26 -3.56
C TYR A 97 11.32 13.24 -5.08
N HIS A 98 12.43 12.96 -5.75
CA HIS A 98 12.46 12.90 -7.21
C HIS A 98 11.54 11.80 -7.75
N ASN A 99 11.70 10.57 -7.26
CA ASN A 99 10.89 9.45 -7.77
C ASN A 99 9.41 9.64 -7.48
N ASN A 100 9.04 9.89 -6.22
CA ASN A 100 7.64 9.86 -5.81
C ASN A 100 6.88 11.10 -6.29
N ILE A 101 7.46 12.31 -6.15
CA ILE A 101 6.78 13.54 -6.52
C ILE A 101 6.85 13.75 -8.03
N THR A 102 8.05 13.74 -8.61
CA THR A 102 8.20 14.00 -10.06
C THR A 102 7.47 12.95 -10.89
N GLY A 103 7.57 11.65 -10.53
CA GLY A 103 6.85 10.58 -11.22
C GLY A 103 5.34 10.78 -11.20
N THR A 104 4.77 11.12 -10.03
CA THR A 104 3.33 11.40 -9.93
C THR A 104 2.93 12.66 -10.72
N LEU A 105 3.75 13.72 -10.71
CA LEU A 105 3.49 14.93 -11.51
C LEU A 105 3.50 14.64 -13.01
N ILE A 106 4.46 13.87 -13.50
CA ILE A 106 4.52 13.46 -14.92
C ILE A 106 3.29 12.63 -15.28
N LEU A 107 2.93 11.64 -14.46
CA LEU A 107 1.74 10.82 -14.67
C LEU A 107 0.48 11.67 -14.75
N CYS A 108 0.26 12.59 -13.82
CA CYS A 108 -0.91 13.47 -13.82
C CYS A 108 -0.93 14.44 -15.02
N ASP A 109 0.24 14.91 -15.48
CA ASP A 109 0.31 15.78 -16.64
C ASP A 109 -0.03 15.03 -17.92
N VAL A 110 0.43 13.78 -18.08
CA VAL A 110 0.03 12.90 -19.18
C VAL A 110 -1.48 12.59 -19.10
N MET A 111 -2.01 12.23 -17.93
CA MET A 111 -3.43 12.02 -17.72
C MET A 111 -4.25 13.24 -18.20
N ARG A 112 -3.85 14.45 -17.79
CA ARG A 112 -4.50 15.71 -18.20
C ARG A 112 -4.49 15.89 -19.72
N ASN A 113 -3.36 15.62 -20.39
CA ASN A 113 -3.22 15.76 -21.84
C ASN A 113 -4.16 14.82 -22.61
N HIS A 114 -4.46 13.65 -22.02
CA HIS A 114 -5.38 12.65 -22.61
C HIS A 114 -6.81 12.74 -22.06
N GLY A 115 -7.13 13.79 -21.27
CA GLY A 115 -8.48 13.99 -20.74
C GLY A 115 -8.88 13.04 -19.62
N VAL A 116 -7.93 12.28 -19.05
CA VAL A 116 -8.15 11.36 -17.92
C VAL A 116 -7.95 12.13 -16.61
N LYS A 117 -8.99 12.25 -15.79
CA LYS A 117 -8.97 13.05 -14.56
C LYS A 117 -9.40 12.28 -13.31
N ASN A 118 -9.55 10.96 -13.40
CA ASN A 118 -9.89 10.06 -12.29
C ASN A 118 -8.63 9.40 -11.76
N ILE A 119 -8.27 9.68 -10.49
CA ILE A 119 -7.09 9.09 -9.87
C ILE A 119 -7.37 8.58 -8.45
N ILE A 120 -6.98 7.33 -8.18
CA ILE A 120 -6.80 6.80 -6.83
C ILE A 120 -5.31 6.87 -6.49
N PHE A 121 -4.99 7.55 -5.42
CA PHE A 121 -3.63 7.69 -4.94
C PHE A 121 -3.37 6.85 -3.69
N SER A 122 -2.32 6.03 -3.76
CA SER A 122 -1.77 5.29 -2.64
C SER A 122 -1.12 6.24 -1.63
N SER A 123 -1.90 6.71 -0.67
CA SER A 123 -1.39 7.46 0.46
C SER A 123 -1.04 6.52 1.62
N SER A 124 -0.73 7.05 2.79
CA SER A 124 -0.23 6.29 3.92
C SER A 124 -0.65 6.92 5.24
N ALA A 125 -0.88 6.10 6.26
CA ALA A 125 -1.07 6.58 7.64
C ALA A 125 0.13 7.38 8.17
N THR A 126 1.30 7.29 7.54
CA THR A 126 2.47 8.10 7.91
C THR A 126 2.24 9.62 7.78
N VAL A 127 1.22 10.06 7.01
CA VAL A 127 0.85 11.48 6.90
C VAL A 127 0.29 12.05 8.20
N TYR A 128 -0.18 11.19 9.11
CA TYR A 128 -0.65 11.61 10.43
C TYR A 128 0.50 11.91 11.40
N GLY A 129 1.71 11.42 11.12
CA GLY A 129 2.85 11.58 12.02
C GLY A 129 2.58 11.01 13.41
N ASP A 130 2.77 11.84 14.45
CA ASP A 130 2.28 11.55 15.80
C ASP A 130 0.81 12.02 15.87
N PRO A 131 -0.17 11.09 15.87
CA PRO A 131 -1.58 11.45 15.70
C PRO A 131 -2.12 12.16 16.93
N ALA A 132 -2.95 13.19 16.70
CA ALA A 132 -3.56 13.97 17.77
C ALA A 132 -4.53 13.17 18.63
N PHE A 133 -5.09 12.09 18.09
CA PHE A 133 -6.00 11.17 18.79
C PHE A 133 -6.03 9.79 18.13
N ILE A 134 -6.44 8.78 18.90
CA ILE A 134 -6.59 7.38 18.50
C ILE A 134 -7.96 6.90 19.03
N PRO A 135 -8.76 6.15 18.23
CA PRO A 135 -8.53 5.76 16.82
C PRO A 135 -8.42 6.95 15.85
N ILE A 136 -7.60 6.80 14.81
CA ILE A 136 -7.31 7.87 13.84
C ILE A 136 -8.44 7.92 12.80
N THR A 137 -9.18 9.03 12.73
CA THR A 137 -10.12 9.31 11.64
C THR A 137 -9.46 10.16 10.56
N GLU A 138 -10.12 10.33 9.41
CA GLU A 138 -9.63 11.19 8.33
C GLU A 138 -9.59 12.68 8.71
N GLU A 139 -10.33 13.08 9.76
CA GLU A 139 -10.33 14.43 10.34
C GLU A 139 -9.09 14.70 11.20
N CYS A 140 -8.36 13.65 11.60
CA CYS A 140 -7.13 13.84 12.33
C CYS A 140 -6.17 14.71 11.52
N PRO A 141 -5.68 15.82 12.07
CA PRO A 141 -4.79 16.70 11.36
C PRO A 141 -3.50 15.96 10.96
N LYS A 142 -2.93 16.34 9.82
CA LYS A 142 -1.59 15.89 9.46
C LYS A 142 -0.61 16.39 10.53
N GLY A 143 0.05 15.47 11.22
CA GLY A 143 1.02 15.77 12.26
C GLY A 143 2.41 16.10 11.70
N GLN A 144 3.39 16.18 12.58
CA GLN A 144 4.78 16.32 12.16
C GLN A 144 5.24 14.98 11.52
N ILE A 145 5.34 14.98 10.20
CA ILE A 145 5.84 13.82 9.46
C ILE A 145 7.35 13.72 9.70
N THR A 146 7.81 12.56 10.16
CA THR A 146 9.18 12.37 10.65
C THR A 146 10.18 11.83 9.63
N ASN A 147 9.71 11.52 8.41
CA ASN A 147 10.56 10.90 7.38
C ASN A 147 10.20 11.36 5.96
N PRO A 148 11.18 11.35 5.02
CA PRO A 148 10.96 11.81 3.65
C PRO A 148 9.89 11.02 2.88
N TYR A 149 9.76 9.71 3.10
CA TYR A 149 8.70 8.92 2.47
C TYR A 149 7.30 9.45 2.84
N GLY A 150 7.02 9.56 4.14
CA GLY A 150 5.76 10.14 4.61
C GLY A 150 5.54 11.55 4.08
N GLN A 151 6.62 12.35 4.02
CA GLN A 151 6.56 13.71 3.51
C GLN A 151 6.17 13.74 2.02
N THR A 152 6.70 12.82 1.19
CA THR A 152 6.24 12.72 -0.22
C THR A 152 4.76 12.42 -0.32
N LYS A 153 4.23 11.54 0.53
CA LYS A 153 2.80 11.23 0.56
C LYS A 153 1.96 12.44 0.97
N GLY A 154 2.35 13.13 2.04
CA GLY A 154 1.65 14.35 2.50
C GLY A 154 1.66 15.49 1.47
N MET A 155 2.78 15.70 0.78
CA MET A 155 2.89 16.69 -0.31
C MET A 155 2.02 16.31 -1.50
N LEU A 156 2.02 15.03 -1.91
CA LEU A 156 1.21 14.56 -3.04
C LEU A 156 -0.29 14.64 -2.77
N GLU A 157 -0.73 14.39 -1.53
CA GLU A 157 -2.14 14.65 -1.16
C GLU A 157 -2.51 16.13 -1.37
N GLN A 158 -1.62 17.06 -1.01
CA GLN A 158 -1.86 18.49 -1.23
C GLN A 158 -1.86 18.84 -2.72
N ILE A 159 -0.87 18.37 -3.48
CA ILE A 159 -0.76 18.60 -4.92
C ILE A 159 -1.99 18.11 -5.67
N LEU A 160 -2.47 16.90 -5.36
CA LEU A 160 -3.66 16.34 -6.00
C LEU A 160 -4.94 17.12 -5.60
N THR A 161 -4.99 17.62 -4.37
CA THR A 161 -6.07 18.51 -3.92
C THR A 161 -6.06 19.83 -4.71
N ASP A 162 -4.87 20.41 -4.91
CA ASP A 162 -4.70 21.65 -5.66
C ASP A 162 -5.08 21.47 -7.16
N PHE A 163 -4.88 20.28 -7.73
CA PHE A 163 -5.36 19.96 -9.09
C PHE A 163 -6.88 20.05 -9.18
N HIS A 164 -7.61 19.47 -8.21
CA HIS A 164 -9.07 19.60 -8.18
C HIS A 164 -9.52 21.04 -7.96
N VAL A 165 -8.83 21.81 -7.11
CA VAL A 165 -9.16 23.24 -6.89
C VAL A 165 -8.99 24.06 -8.19
N ALA A 166 -7.93 23.79 -8.94
CA ALA A 166 -7.65 24.47 -10.20
C ALA A 166 -8.56 24.02 -11.35
N ASP A 167 -8.95 22.75 -11.36
CA ASP A 167 -9.81 22.14 -12.37
C ASP A 167 -10.76 21.15 -11.68
N PRO A 168 -12.01 21.57 -11.39
CA PRO A 168 -12.99 20.77 -10.65
C PRO A 168 -13.46 19.49 -11.34
N GLU A 169 -12.99 19.19 -12.55
CA GLU A 169 -13.24 17.90 -13.20
C GLU A 169 -12.32 16.78 -12.68
N TRP A 170 -11.21 17.12 -12.00
CA TRP A 170 -10.38 16.12 -11.34
C TRP A 170 -11.15 15.44 -10.22
N ASN A 171 -11.19 14.12 -10.26
CA ASN A 171 -11.81 13.27 -9.26
C ASN A 171 -10.70 12.48 -8.55
N VAL A 172 -10.43 12.81 -7.30
CA VAL A 172 -9.26 12.32 -6.56
C VAL A 172 -9.72 11.51 -5.37
N VAL A 173 -9.25 10.27 -5.25
CA VAL A 173 -9.44 9.46 -4.06
C VAL A 173 -8.09 9.16 -3.41
N LEU A 174 -7.91 9.63 -2.20
CA LEU A 174 -6.70 9.45 -1.38
C LEU A 174 -6.96 8.32 -0.39
N LEU A 175 -6.28 7.18 -0.57
CA LEU A 175 -6.41 6.03 0.32
C LEU A 175 -5.21 5.97 1.27
N ARG A 176 -5.45 6.23 2.56
CA ARG A 176 -4.42 6.19 3.61
C ARG A 176 -4.36 4.79 4.19
N TYR A 177 -3.35 4.02 3.75
CA TYR A 177 -3.15 2.65 4.22
C TYR A 177 -2.50 2.62 5.58
N PHE A 178 -2.97 1.69 6.43
CA PHE A 178 -2.23 1.26 7.61
C PHE A 178 -1.22 0.18 7.20
N ASN A 179 -0.99 -0.86 7.93
CA ASN A 179 0.11 -1.80 7.66
C ASN A 179 -0.38 -3.02 6.84
N PRO A 180 -0.26 -3.03 5.49
CA PRO A 180 -0.68 -4.18 4.71
C PRO A 180 0.25 -5.38 4.95
N ILE A 181 -0.36 -6.54 5.22
CA ILE A 181 0.31 -7.82 5.42
C ILE A 181 -0.52 -8.95 4.78
N GLY A 182 0.01 -10.17 4.81
CA GLY A 182 -0.64 -11.32 4.21
C GLY A 182 -0.25 -11.56 2.75
N ALA A 183 -0.97 -12.44 2.11
CA ALA A 183 -0.77 -12.83 0.72
C ALA A 183 -2.11 -13.29 0.12
N HIS A 184 -2.15 -13.56 -1.18
CA HIS A 184 -3.32 -14.16 -1.80
C HIS A 184 -3.50 -15.60 -1.30
N GLU A 185 -4.73 -16.03 -1.05
CA GLU A 185 -5.07 -17.35 -0.53
C GLU A 185 -4.54 -18.52 -1.39
N SER A 186 -4.30 -18.29 -2.69
CA SER A 186 -3.68 -19.28 -3.56
C SER A 186 -2.24 -19.62 -3.16
N GLY A 187 -1.53 -18.71 -2.47
CA GLY A 187 -0.09 -18.79 -2.23
C GLY A 187 0.77 -18.42 -3.44
N LEU A 188 0.19 -17.91 -4.53
CA LEU A 188 0.93 -17.61 -5.77
C LEU A 188 1.52 -16.20 -5.79
N ILE A 189 0.89 -15.22 -5.10
CA ILE A 189 1.40 -13.84 -4.95
C ILE A 189 1.41 -13.41 -3.49
N GLY A 190 2.42 -12.62 -3.13
CA GLY A 190 2.64 -12.12 -1.78
C GLY A 190 3.72 -11.03 -1.76
N GLU A 191 4.15 -10.60 -0.59
CA GLU A 191 5.24 -9.63 -0.46
C GLU A 191 6.59 -10.32 -0.64
N ASP A 192 7.35 -9.92 -1.68
CA ASP A 192 8.68 -10.47 -2.02
C ASP A 192 9.72 -9.34 -2.09
N PRO A 193 10.17 -8.83 -0.94
CA PRO A 193 11.14 -7.73 -0.91
C PRO A 193 12.51 -8.20 -1.39
N LYS A 194 13.14 -7.41 -2.26
CA LYS A 194 14.54 -7.64 -2.65
C LYS A 194 15.46 -7.32 -1.46
N GLY A 195 16.21 -8.31 -0.98
CA GLY A 195 17.13 -8.18 0.16
C GLY A 195 16.50 -8.39 1.54
N ILE A 196 17.06 -7.75 2.57
CA ILE A 196 16.55 -7.87 3.94
C ILE A 196 15.27 -7.03 4.09
N PRO A 197 14.14 -7.64 4.54
CA PRO A 197 12.90 -6.91 4.69
C PRO A 197 12.98 -5.79 5.75
N ASN A 198 12.35 -4.65 5.43
CA ASN A 198 12.19 -3.56 6.39
C ASN A 198 10.87 -3.67 7.19
N ASN A 199 9.88 -4.40 6.65
CA ASN A 199 8.56 -4.60 7.28
C ASN A 199 8.57 -5.82 8.20
N LEU A 200 7.74 -5.79 9.24
CA LEU A 200 7.69 -6.81 10.30
C LEU A 200 7.38 -8.21 9.75
N VAL A 201 6.26 -8.38 9.05
CA VAL A 201 5.79 -9.71 8.64
C VAL A 201 6.72 -10.40 7.64
N PRO A 202 7.20 -9.77 6.55
CA PRO A 202 8.18 -10.42 5.69
C PRO A 202 9.51 -10.71 6.40
N TYR A 203 9.89 -9.93 7.42
CA TYR A 203 11.05 -10.27 8.26
C TYR A 203 10.80 -11.53 9.09
N ILE A 204 9.65 -11.61 9.78
CA ILE A 204 9.23 -12.82 10.53
C ILE A 204 9.19 -14.03 9.59
N ALA A 205 8.64 -13.87 8.39
CA ALA A 205 8.57 -14.92 7.38
C ALA A 205 9.96 -15.45 7.01
N GLN A 206 10.95 -14.59 6.84
CA GLN A 206 12.33 -15.00 6.57
C GLN A 206 13.01 -15.69 7.77
N VAL A 207 12.65 -15.32 9.00
CA VAL A 207 13.08 -16.07 10.20
C VAL A 207 12.43 -17.46 10.21
N ALA A 208 11.14 -17.56 9.92
CA ALA A 208 10.40 -18.83 9.92
C ALA A 208 10.92 -19.85 8.91
N VAL A 209 11.43 -19.40 7.75
CA VAL A 209 12.08 -20.27 6.75
C VAL A 209 13.60 -20.44 6.98
N GLY A 210 14.17 -19.81 8.02
CA GLY A 210 15.59 -19.94 8.37
C GLY A 210 16.56 -19.10 7.51
N LYS A 211 16.06 -18.13 6.74
CA LYS A 211 16.91 -17.17 5.99
C LYS A 211 17.52 -16.12 6.91
N LEU A 212 16.82 -15.75 7.99
CA LEU A 212 17.30 -14.85 9.03
C LEU A 212 17.32 -15.58 10.37
N GLU A 213 18.27 -15.22 11.24
CA GLU A 213 18.52 -15.92 12.51
C GLU A 213 17.42 -15.67 13.53
N LYS A 214 17.03 -14.40 13.72
CA LYS A 214 16.06 -13.96 14.73
C LYS A 214 15.42 -12.63 14.38
N LEU A 215 14.24 -12.37 14.95
CA LEU A 215 13.55 -11.09 14.84
C LEU A 215 14.13 -10.07 15.81
N GLY A 216 14.37 -8.84 15.38
CA GLY A 216 14.62 -7.70 16.25
C GLY A 216 13.30 -7.00 16.62
N VAL A 217 12.94 -6.98 17.89
CA VAL A 217 11.80 -6.26 18.45
C VAL A 217 12.31 -4.92 19.00
N PHE A 218 11.86 -3.79 18.42
CA PHE A 218 12.40 -2.47 18.73
C PHE A 218 11.60 -1.77 19.84
N GLY A 219 12.08 -1.85 21.08
CA GLY A 219 11.45 -1.33 22.28
C GLY A 219 10.48 -2.34 22.90
N ASP A 220 10.53 -2.43 24.24
CA ASP A 220 9.63 -3.21 25.10
C ASP A 220 9.12 -2.37 26.28
N ASP A 221 9.28 -1.05 26.16
CA ASP A 221 8.98 -0.06 27.18
C ASP A 221 7.97 1.00 26.72
N TYR A 222 7.23 0.74 25.63
CA TYR A 222 6.11 1.61 25.21
C TYR A 222 4.92 1.48 26.19
N ASP A 223 4.12 2.52 26.29
CA ASP A 223 2.84 2.48 27.01
C ASP A 223 1.78 1.72 26.18
N THR A 224 1.96 0.40 26.16
CA THR A 224 1.14 -0.59 25.44
C THR A 224 1.03 -1.87 26.28
N PRO A 225 0.07 -2.76 26.02
CA PRO A 225 -0.17 -3.93 26.87
C PRO A 225 1.04 -4.85 27.12
N ASP A 226 1.93 -5.00 26.14
CA ASP A 226 3.13 -5.84 26.22
C ASP A 226 4.45 -5.05 26.10
N GLY A 227 4.36 -3.72 26.09
CA GLY A 227 5.49 -2.83 25.95
C GLY A 227 6.00 -2.65 24.53
N THR A 228 5.51 -3.41 23.55
CA THR A 228 5.93 -3.29 22.14
C THR A 228 5.00 -2.39 21.33
N GLY A 229 5.46 -1.88 20.19
CA GLY A 229 4.67 -0.96 19.37
C GLY A 229 3.41 -1.61 18.80
N VAL A 230 2.29 -0.88 18.84
CA VAL A 230 0.97 -1.32 18.36
C VAL A 230 0.66 -0.69 17.00
N ARG A 231 0.24 -1.50 16.03
CA ARG A 231 -0.14 -1.06 14.66
C ARG A 231 -1.43 -1.72 14.22
N ASP A 232 -2.14 -1.04 13.32
CA ASP A 232 -3.25 -1.61 12.57
C ASP A 232 -2.70 -2.37 11.37
N TYR A 233 -2.89 -3.69 11.36
CA TYR A 233 -2.52 -4.54 10.25
C TYR A 233 -3.75 -4.88 9.43
N ILE A 234 -3.66 -4.71 8.12
CA ILE A 234 -4.73 -5.00 7.18
C ILE A 234 -4.29 -6.08 6.20
N HIS A 235 -5.19 -7.01 5.90
CA HIS A 235 -4.93 -8.02 4.87
C HIS A 235 -4.83 -7.37 3.49
N VAL A 236 -3.79 -7.69 2.72
CA VAL A 236 -3.55 -7.09 1.40
C VAL A 236 -4.70 -7.28 0.42
N VAL A 237 -5.45 -8.40 0.51
CA VAL A 237 -6.64 -8.64 -0.32
C VAL A 237 -7.79 -7.71 0.09
N ASP A 238 -8.00 -7.46 1.39
CA ASP A 238 -9.01 -6.50 1.84
C ASP A 238 -8.64 -5.08 1.40
N LEU A 239 -7.36 -4.73 1.47
CA LEU A 239 -6.86 -3.47 0.94
C LEU A 239 -7.12 -3.35 -0.57
N ALA A 240 -6.83 -4.40 -1.34
CA ALA A 240 -7.10 -4.45 -2.79
C ALA A 240 -8.59 -4.27 -3.11
N LYS A 241 -9.48 -4.95 -2.36
CA LYS A 241 -10.93 -4.75 -2.48
C LYS A 241 -11.34 -3.31 -2.17
N GLY A 242 -10.66 -2.63 -1.25
CA GLY A 242 -10.87 -1.21 -0.95
C GLY A 242 -10.66 -0.32 -2.16
N HIS A 243 -9.64 -0.60 -3.00
CA HIS A 243 -9.40 0.13 -4.25
C HIS A 243 -10.53 -0.08 -5.26
N VAL A 244 -11.00 -1.33 -5.41
CA VAL A 244 -12.13 -1.63 -6.31
C VAL A 244 -13.40 -0.89 -5.86
N LYS A 245 -13.64 -0.81 -4.56
CA LYS A 245 -14.78 -0.05 -4.02
C LYS A 245 -14.61 1.45 -4.24
N ALA A 246 -13.40 1.97 -4.11
CA ALA A 246 -13.10 3.39 -4.32
C ALA A 246 -13.31 3.85 -5.78
N LEU A 247 -13.11 2.98 -6.78
CA LEU A 247 -13.39 3.29 -8.19
C LEU A 247 -14.84 3.74 -8.43
N LYS A 248 -15.79 3.21 -7.65
CA LYS A 248 -17.20 3.60 -7.78
C LYS A 248 -17.46 5.07 -7.46
N LYS A 249 -16.54 5.72 -6.73
CA LYS A 249 -16.64 7.16 -6.45
C LYS A 249 -16.43 8.03 -7.69
N PHE A 250 -15.88 7.47 -8.75
CA PHE A 250 -15.75 8.17 -10.03
C PHE A 250 -17.06 8.26 -10.83
N GLU A 251 -18.07 7.49 -10.43
CA GLU A 251 -19.44 7.61 -10.96
C GLU A 251 -20.23 8.79 -10.34
N GLU A 252 -19.72 9.34 -9.24
CA GLU A 252 -20.28 10.48 -8.54
C GLU A 252 -19.68 11.80 -9.05
N LYS A 253 -20.20 12.94 -8.53
CA LYS A 253 -19.63 14.26 -8.81
C LYS A 253 -18.13 14.27 -8.44
N PRO A 254 -17.25 14.82 -9.32
CA PRO A 254 -15.82 14.93 -9.01
C PRO A 254 -15.57 15.70 -7.70
N GLU A 255 -14.68 15.13 -6.88
CA GLU A 255 -14.35 15.65 -5.56
C GLU A 255 -13.01 15.07 -5.08
N VAL A 256 -12.40 15.69 -4.07
CA VAL A 256 -11.28 15.08 -3.33
C VAL A 256 -11.84 14.30 -2.14
N ARG A 257 -11.66 12.99 -2.13
CA ARG A 257 -12.11 12.10 -1.05
C ARG A 257 -10.93 11.42 -0.39
N ILE A 258 -11.00 11.31 0.93
CA ILE A 258 -9.95 10.69 1.74
C ILE A 258 -10.58 9.56 2.54
N TYR A 259 -9.94 8.37 2.53
CA TYR A 259 -10.38 7.21 3.32
C TYR A 259 -9.20 6.53 4.00
N ASN A 260 -9.37 6.21 5.27
CA ASN A 260 -8.51 5.29 5.99
C ASN A 260 -8.85 3.85 5.63
N LEU A 261 -7.85 3.07 5.25
CA LEU A 261 -8.01 1.63 5.01
C LEU A 261 -7.18 0.85 6.04
N GLY A 262 -7.86 0.37 7.06
CA GLY A 262 -7.35 -0.43 8.15
C GLY A 262 -8.46 -1.29 8.73
N THR A 263 -8.15 -2.06 9.76
CA THR A 263 -9.11 -2.92 10.46
C THR A 263 -9.79 -2.22 11.64
N GLY A 264 -9.19 -1.14 12.14
CA GLY A 264 -9.58 -0.52 13.40
C GLY A 264 -9.10 -1.29 14.64
N ILE A 265 -8.26 -2.30 14.46
CA ILE A 265 -7.74 -3.13 15.56
C ILE A 265 -6.22 -2.95 15.61
N GLY A 266 -5.73 -2.58 16.80
CA GLY A 266 -4.30 -2.50 17.06
C GLY A 266 -3.75 -3.85 17.51
N TYR A 267 -2.68 -4.32 16.87
CA TYR A 267 -1.90 -5.49 17.29
C TYR A 267 -0.49 -5.08 17.63
N SER A 268 0.05 -5.62 18.71
CA SER A 268 1.45 -5.42 19.10
C SER A 268 2.40 -6.22 18.20
N VAL A 269 3.70 -5.90 18.27
CA VAL A 269 4.72 -6.69 17.55
C VAL A 269 4.71 -8.15 18.01
N LEU A 270 4.51 -8.39 19.32
CA LEU A 270 4.46 -9.76 19.88
C LEU A 270 3.16 -10.48 19.50
N ASP A 271 2.01 -9.79 19.42
CA ASP A 271 0.76 -10.38 18.92
C ASP A 271 0.96 -10.94 17.49
N VAL A 272 1.60 -10.15 16.62
CA VAL A 272 1.88 -10.57 15.24
C VAL A 272 2.86 -11.73 15.21
N LEU A 273 3.92 -11.70 16.03
CA LEU A 273 4.88 -12.77 16.13
C LEU A 273 4.20 -14.09 16.55
N HIS A 274 3.39 -14.05 17.62
CA HIS A 274 2.68 -15.24 18.11
C HIS A 274 1.66 -15.78 17.10
N ALA A 275 0.91 -14.88 16.41
CA ALA A 275 0.03 -15.31 15.34
C ALA A 275 0.77 -15.97 14.17
N TYR A 276 2.00 -15.51 13.88
CA TYR A 276 2.84 -16.13 12.85
C TYR A 276 3.42 -17.47 13.30
N GLU A 277 3.78 -17.61 14.58
CA GLU A 277 4.20 -18.88 15.19
C GLU A 277 3.09 -19.94 15.11
N GLU A 278 1.83 -19.54 15.39
CA GLU A 278 0.67 -20.43 15.20
C GLU A 278 0.55 -20.87 13.73
N ALA A 279 0.70 -19.94 12.78
CA ALA A 279 0.56 -20.20 11.35
C ALA A 279 1.65 -21.14 10.81
N CYS A 280 2.90 -20.96 11.24
CA CYS A 280 4.03 -21.78 10.75
C CYS A 280 4.29 -23.04 11.58
N GLY A 281 3.66 -23.18 12.74
CA GLY A 281 3.86 -24.30 13.67
C GLY A 281 5.25 -24.36 14.32
N LYS A 282 5.93 -23.21 14.43
CA LYS A 282 7.31 -23.10 14.97
C LYS A 282 7.39 -21.98 15.99
N THR A 283 8.21 -22.13 17.01
CA THR A 283 8.65 -21.03 17.87
C THR A 283 9.75 -20.26 17.16
N LEU A 284 9.61 -18.94 17.05
CA LEU A 284 10.53 -18.08 16.31
C LEU A 284 11.41 -17.27 17.29
N PRO A 285 12.74 -17.32 17.13
CA PRO A 285 13.62 -16.57 18.01
C PRO A 285 13.52 -15.07 17.76
N TYR A 286 13.52 -14.29 18.84
CA TYR A 286 13.57 -12.85 18.80
C TYR A 286 14.50 -12.27 19.86
N GLU A 287 14.88 -11.00 19.69
CA GLU A 287 15.61 -10.22 20.68
C GLU A 287 15.04 -8.82 20.79
N ILE A 288 15.02 -8.29 22.02
CA ILE A 288 14.64 -6.89 22.26
C ILE A 288 15.81 -5.98 21.87
N LYS A 289 15.51 -4.93 21.13
CA LYS A 289 16.44 -3.89 20.71
C LYS A 289 15.97 -2.51 21.22
N PRO A 290 16.85 -1.52 21.34
CA PRO A 290 16.44 -0.15 21.64
C PRO A 290 15.39 0.35 20.65
N ARG A 291 14.50 1.25 21.08
CA ARG A 291 13.53 1.92 20.21
C ARG A 291 14.20 2.54 18.98
N ARG A 292 13.52 2.48 17.84
CA ARG A 292 13.95 3.23 16.66
C ARG A 292 13.52 4.70 16.80
N ALA A 293 14.33 5.61 16.31
CA ALA A 293 13.98 7.03 16.26
C ALA A 293 12.73 7.23 15.39
N GLY A 294 11.75 7.97 15.91
CA GLY A 294 10.51 8.28 15.21
C GLY A 294 9.40 7.21 15.29
N ASP A 295 9.62 6.07 15.97
CA ASP A 295 8.55 5.11 16.24
C ASP A 295 7.61 5.67 17.34
N ILE A 296 6.29 5.55 17.08
CA ILE A 296 5.23 5.90 18.04
C ILE A 296 4.68 4.64 18.71
N ALA A 297 4.15 4.77 19.94
CA ALA A 297 3.65 3.63 20.70
C ALA A 297 2.49 2.93 19.99
N THR A 298 1.47 3.68 19.54
CA THR A 298 0.22 3.13 19.03
C THR A 298 -0.23 3.88 17.78
N CYS A 299 -0.67 3.13 16.74
CA CYS A 299 -1.23 3.70 15.52
C CYS A 299 -2.25 2.73 14.92
N TYR A 300 -3.55 3.04 15.06
CA TYR A 300 -4.65 2.32 14.40
C TYR A 300 -5.78 3.27 14.06
N CYS A 301 -6.57 2.92 13.03
CA CYS A 301 -7.60 3.81 12.49
C CYS A 301 -8.99 3.56 13.07
N ASP A 302 -9.86 4.51 12.73
CA ASP A 302 -11.29 4.29 12.57
C ASP A 302 -11.58 4.24 11.06
N ALA A 303 -12.10 3.12 10.57
CA ALA A 303 -12.45 2.93 9.16
C ALA A 303 -13.96 3.10 8.89
N THR A 304 -14.69 3.74 9.80
CA THR A 304 -16.16 3.93 9.70
C THR A 304 -16.53 4.67 8.43
N LYS A 305 -15.80 5.70 8.05
CA LYS A 305 -16.06 6.46 6.81
C LYS A 305 -15.95 5.58 5.56
N ALA A 306 -14.94 4.74 5.45
CA ALA A 306 -14.81 3.80 4.34
C ALA A 306 -15.97 2.78 4.33
N LYS A 307 -16.43 2.32 5.49
CA LYS A 307 -17.58 1.43 5.61
C LYS A 307 -18.87 2.10 5.14
N GLU A 308 -19.14 3.32 5.55
CA GLU A 308 -20.39 4.04 5.25
C GLU A 308 -20.42 4.52 3.79
N GLU A 309 -19.33 5.09 3.30
CA GLU A 309 -19.30 5.74 1.99
C GLU A 309 -18.88 4.82 0.84
N LEU A 310 -17.98 3.83 1.08
CA LEU A 310 -17.54 2.86 0.07
C LEU A 310 -18.28 1.52 0.15
N GLY A 311 -19.01 1.26 1.25
CA GLY A 311 -19.54 -0.07 1.54
C GLY A 311 -18.42 -1.11 1.67
N TRP A 312 -17.29 -0.70 2.28
CA TRP A 312 -16.10 -1.53 2.46
C TRP A 312 -15.73 -1.64 3.93
N ALA A 313 -15.35 -2.83 4.34
CA ALA A 313 -14.72 -3.09 5.63
C ALA A 313 -13.69 -4.21 5.45
N ALA A 314 -12.63 -4.21 6.27
CA ALA A 314 -11.72 -5.33 6.35
C ALA A 314 -12.44 -6.55 6.96
N GLU A 315 -12.26 -7.72 6.33
CA GLU A 315 -12.94 -8.96 6.69
C GLU A 315 -11.99 -9.97 7.36
N LYS A 316 -10.70 -9.95 6.97
CA LYS A 316 -9.70 -10.93 7.42
C LYS A 316 -8.97 -10.46 8.68
N GLY A 317 -8.85 -11.36 9.66
CA GLY A 317 -8.15 -11.11 10.93
C GLY A 317 -6.66 -11.48 10.87
N ILE A 318 -5.94 -11.20 11.97
CA ILE A 318 -4.49 -11.42 12.06
C ILE A 318 -4.08 -12.88 11.81
N LYS A 319 -4.89 -13.84 12.20
CA LYS A 319 -4.62 -15.27 11.97
C LYS A 319 -4.61 -15.62 10.49
N GLU A 320 -5.59 -15.13 9.73
CA GLU A 320 -5.66 -15.32 8.28
C GLU A 320 -4.52 -14.59 7.57
N MET A 321 -4.22 -13.36 7.99
CA MET A 321 -3.11 -12.57 7.47
C MET A 321 -1.78 -13.34 7.59
N CYS A 322 -1.50 -13.92 8.77
CA CYS A 322 -0.28 -14.69 9.01
C CYS A 322 -0.30 -16.03 8.26
N ALA A 323 -1.44 -16.73 8.22
CA ALA A 323 -1.57 -18.01 7.52
C ALA A 323 -1.35 -17.85 6.00
N ASP A 324 -1.96 -16.85 5.37
CA ASP A 324 -1.79 -16.59 3.94
C ASP A 324 -0.36 -16.13 3.63
N SER A 325 0.25 -15.31 4.50
CA SER A 325 1.67 -14.93 4.39
C SER A 325 2.61 -16.16 4.51
N TRP A 326 2.34 -17.04 5.46
CA TRP A 326 3.14 -18.26 5.63
C TRP A 326 2.99 -19.21 4.43
N LYS A 327 1.77 -19.38 3.92
CA LYS A 327 1.52 -20.17 2.72
C LYS A 327 2.36 -19.69 1.53
N TRP A 328 2.36 -18.40 1.28
CA TRP A 328 3.21 -17.78 0.25
C TRP A 328 4.69 -18.04 0.46
N GLN A 329 5.18 -17.82 1.68
CA GLN A 329 6.61 -17.91 1.99
C GLN A 329 7.14 -19.35 1.97
N SER A 330 6.28 -20.33 2.21
CA SER A 330 6.65 -21.75 2.33
C SER A 330 6.51 -22.56 1.04
N MET A 331 5.92 -21.96 0.00
CA MET A 331 5.85 -22.54 -1.36
C MET A 331 7.17 -22.30 -2.12
#